data_68d76c7d92d67f89ffb8ea7f4030ca3a
#
_entry.id   68d76c7d92d67f89ffb8ea7f4030ca3a
#
_cell.length_a   1.000
_cell.length_b   1.000
_cell.length_c   1.000
_cell.angle_alpha   90.00
_cell.angle_beta   90.00
_cell.angle_gamma   90.00
#
_symmetry.space_group_name_H-M   'P 1'
#
loop_
_entity.id
_entity.type
_entity.pdbx_description
1 polymer ?
#
loop_
_entity_poly.entity_id
_entity_poly.type
_entity_poly.pdbx_seq_one_letter_code
_entity_poly.pdbx_strand_id
1 'polypeptide(L)'
;MDASTTSYDKKMSLQTLIFTPLLVLFMSMYSHALVQPSSWKYAPNKGGVRAAYWPSGDDLSPSSIDTKYFTHIYYAFIQQDPQFFHLSVTQFEKKWIPQFINGLRHRYPPVKTLLSIGGGGSNSTAFSLMATTKHTRQVFINSTIHVARQYGFDGLDLDWEFPGNEVDMSNLGILFHEWRQAITVEAHTCRKPPLLLTAAVYYASTIKLIGNGPRTYPIQPIRDYLDWASPMCFDYHGAWDNFTGFNAALYDPNSNISTKYGIGSWIEAGMPAHKLVMGLPLYGRTWRLKDPNVDGVGAEAVGAATDTDGTLDYDEILVFNKENGATVVYDDVAASFYSYAGTTWIGYDDGPSITKKVHFAKVSGLKGYFFWAVGKDKDWTISRQASNAWGN
;
A
#
# COMPACT_ATOMS: atom_id res chain seq x y z
N MET A 1 -5.63 -36.07 -82.19
CA MET A 1 -6.56 -37.12 -81.81
C MET A 1 -7.12 -36.74 -80.49
N ASP A 2 -8.23 -36.13 -80.58
CA ASP A 2 -9.57 -36.40 -80.00
C ASP A 2 -9.59 -36.29 -78.49
N ALA A 3 -10.16 -35.25 -78.02
CA ALA A 3 -11.60 -34.90 -77.85
C ALA A 3 -12.20 -35.63 -76.63
N SER A 4 -12.64 -34.96 -75.62
CA SER A 4 -14.07 -34.74 -75.42
C SER A 4 -14.35 -33.95 -74.12
N THR A 5 -15.13 -32.97 -74.36
CA THR A 5 -15.96 -32.16 -73.42
C THR A 5 -16.82 -32.95 -72.51
N THR A 6 -17.07 -32.45 -71.29
CA THR A 6 -18.43 -32.41 -70.70
C THR A 6 -18.53 -31.31 -69.64
N SER A 7 -19.44 -30.40 -69.95
CA SER A 7 -20.05 -29.39 -69.09
C SER A 7 -20.86 -30.00 -67.96
N TYR A 8 -20.76 -29.42 -66.76
CA TYR A 8 -21.84 -29.53 -65.76
C TYR A 8 -22.04 -28.15 -65.07
N ASP A 9 -23.08 -27.50 -65.54
CA ASP A 9 -23.77 -26.47 -64.82
C ASP A 9 -24.25 -26.95 -63.45
N LYS A 10 -23.97 -26.21 -62.36
CA LYS A 10 -24.75 -26.28 -61.16
C LYS A 10 -24.99 -24.87 -60.61
N LYS A 11 -26.27 -24.48 -60.74
CA LYS A 11 -26.89 -23.36 -60.09
C LYS A 11 -26.44 -23.24 -58.63
N MET A 12 -25.78 -22.15 -58.25
CA MET A 12 -25.66 -21.72 -56.88
C MET A 12 -26.86 -20.87 -56.51
N SER A 13 -27.62 -21.36 -55.52
CA SER A 13 -28.82 -20.71 -55.02
C SER A 13 -28.48 -19.44 -54.24
N LEU A 14 -29.28 -18.42 -54.49
CA LEU A 14 -29.26 -17.06 -53.93
C LEU A 14 -29.75 -17.05 -52.46
N GLN A 15 -29.01 -17.65 -51.51
CA GLN A 15 -29.41 -17.63 -50.09
C GLN A 15 -28.31 -17.28 -49.09
N THR A 16 -27.17 -16.73 -49.49
CA THR A 16 -26.04 -16.44 -48.56
C THR A 16 -25.65 -14.95 -48.56
N LEU A 17 -26.58 -14.02 -48.66
CA LEU A 17 -26.25 -12.58 -48.75
C LEU A 17 -27.18 -11.68 -47.92
N ILE A 18 -27.70 -12.14 -46.77
CA ILE A 18 -28.55 -11.29 -45.89
C ILE A 18 -28.10 -11.29 -44.41
N PHE A 19 -26.96 -11.87 -44.00
CA PHE A 19 -26.59 -11.91 -42.58
C PHE A 19 -25.36 -11.09 -42.16
N THR A 20 -24.76 -10.26 -43.03
CA THR A 20 -23.53 -9.53 -42.68
C THR A 20 -23.64 -8.05 -42.32
N PRO A 21 -24.76 -7.32 -42.50
CA PRO A 21 -24.80 -5.93 -42.02
C PRO A 21 -25.34 -5.74 -40.60
N LEU A 22 -25.97 -6.73 -39.96
CA LEU A 22 -26.55 -6.52 -38.62
C LEU A 22 -25.56 -6.67 -37.49
N LEU A 23 -24.45 -7.38 -37.69
CA LEU A 23 -23.44 -7.58 -36.65
C LEU A 23 -22.46 -6.40 -36.47
N VAL A 24 -22.30 -5.60 -37.54
CA VAL A 24 -21.43 -4.41 -37.50
C VAL A 24 -22.15 -3.20 -36.88
N LEU A 25 -23.47 -3.12 -36.99
CA LEU A 25 -24.25 -2.05 -36.33
C LEU A 25 -24.39 -2.24 -34.81
N PHE A 26 -24.31 -3.46 -34.29
CA PHE A 26 -24.35 -3.70 -32.85
C PHE A 26 -23.04 -3.37 -32.14
N MET A 27 -21.89 -3.38 -32.82
CA MET A 27 -20.59 -3.01 -32.23
C MET A 27 -20.32 -1.49 -32.20
N SER A 28 -21.00 -0.70 -33.02
CA SER A 28 -20.82 0.76 -33.05
C SER A 28 -21.70 1.54 -32.07
N MET A 29 -22.71 0.91 -31.47
CA MET A 29 -23.56 1.55 -30.46
C MET A 29 -23.11 1.38 -29.02
N TYR A 30 -22.04 0.60 -28.76
CA TYR A 30 -21.48 0.42 -27.41
C TYR A 30 -20.36 1.40 -27.05
N SER A 31 -20.00 2.34 -27.93
CA SER A 31 -18.85 3.23 -27.71
C SER A 31 -19.16 4.56 -27.02
N HIS A 32 -20.42 4.87 -26.65
CA HIS A 32 -20.76 6.16 -26.03
C HIS A 32 -21.79 6.09 -24.89
N ALA A 33 -21.95 4.97 -24.22
CA ALA A 33 -22.56 4.99 -22.89
C ALA A 33 -21.48 5.30 -21.88
N LEU A 34 -21.24 6.58 -21.61
CA LEU A 34 -20.62 7.02 -20.36
C LEU A 34 -21.50 6.47 -19.23
N VAL A 35 -21.09 5.32 -18.67
CA VAL A 35 -21.67 4.79 -17.44
C VAL A 35 -21.38 5.82 -16.36
N GLN A 36 -22.34 6.67 -16.09
CA GLN A 36 -22.35 7.47 -14.87
C GLN A 36 -22.18 6.50 -13.69
N PRO A 37 -21.26 6.72 -12.78
CA PRO A 37 -21.10 5.84 -11.63
C PRO A 37 -22.42 5.84 -10.87
N SER A 38 -23.12 4.70 -10.92
CA SER A 38 -24.29 4.47 -10.09
C SER A 38 -23.87 4.69 -8.64
N SER A 39 -24.67 5.42 -7.91
CA SER A 39 -24.48 5.84 -6.51
C SER A 39 -24.49 4.67 -5.54
N TRP A 40 -23.49 3.79 -5.61
CA TRP A 40 -23.11 2.98 -4.48
C TRP A 40 -22.39 3.90 -3.51
N LYS A 41 -23.16 4.74 -2.81
CA LYS A 41 -22.66 5.46 -1.66
C LYS A 41 -22.33 4.41 -0.59
N TYR A 42 -21.06 4.02 -0.49
CA TYR A 42 -20.56 3.61 0.79
C TYR A 42 -20.94 4.75 1.74
N ALA A 43 -21.76 4.46 2.73
CA ALA A 43 -21.96 5.41 3.80
C ALA A 43 -20.55 5.75 4.31
N PRO A 44 -20.13 7.03 4.32
CA PRO A 44 -18.80 7.38 4.80
C PRO A 44 -18.71 6.82 6.21
N ASN A 45 -17.72 5.96 6.44
CA ASN A 45 -17.46 5.42 7.76
C ASN A 45 -17.17 6.65 8.63
N LYS A 46 -18.11 7.04 9.51
CA LYS A 46 -18.02 8.26 10.32
C LYS A 46 -16.77 8.28 11.21
N GLY A 47 -16.06 7.16 11.30
CA GLY A 47 -14.88 6.97 12.13
C GLY A 47 -13.52 7.07 11.43
N GLY A 48 -13.43 7.33 10.11
CA GLY A 48 -12.15 7.33 9.37
C GLY A 48 -11.56 5.92 9.13
N VAL A 49 -10.37 5.87 8.51
CA VAL A 49 -9.61 4.64 8.27
C VAL A 49 -8.57 4.48 9.39
N ARG A 50 -8.63 3.37 10.09
CA ARG A 50 -7.61 2.90 11.03
C ARG A 50 -7.16 1.54 10.54
N ALA A 51 -6.03 1.50 9.87
CA ALA A 51 -5.58 0.31 9.19
C ALA A 51 -4.27 -0.23 9.78
N ALA A 52 -3.96 -1.49 9.50
CA ALA A 52 -2.66 -2.06 9.75
C ALA A 52 -2.33 -3.14 8.75
N TYR A 53 -1.04 -3.30 8.41
CA TYR A 53 -0.54 -4.41 7.64
C TYR A 53 -0.22 -5.57 8.58
N TRP A 54 -0.62 -6.76 8.16
CA TRP A 54 -0.25 -8.02 8.79
C TRP A 54 0.72 -8.75 7.86
N PRO A 55 2.03 -8.84 8.22
CA PRO A 55 3.00 -9.60 7.46
C PRO A 55 2.62 -11.07 7.43
N SER A 56 2.56 -11.66 6.24
CA SER A 56 2.15 -13.06 6.09
C SER A 56 3.20 -14.01 6.67
N GLY A 57 2.76 -14.86 7.58
CA GLY A 57 3.67 -15.75 8.30
C GLY A 57 4.21 -15.18 9.61
N ASP A 58 3.78 -13.98 10.02
CA ASP A 58 4.05 -13.39 11.32
C ASP A 58 3.60 -14.32 12.47
N ASP A 59 4.30 -14.23 13.60
CA ASP A 59 3.99 -15.00 14.83
C ASP A 59 2.64 -14.59 15.42
N LEU A 60 2.18 -13.35 15.19
CA LEU A 60 0.84 -12.92 15.58
C LEU A 60 -0.22 -13.60 14.70
N SER A 61 -0.98 -14.53 15.29
CA SER A 61 -2.12 -15.12 14.59
C SER A 61 -3.17 -14.06 14.20
N PRO A 62 -3.71 -14.06 12.97
CA PRO A 62 -4.78 -13.14 12.57
C PRO A 62 -6.00 -13.18 13.49
N SER A 63 -6.31 -14.34 14.09
CA SER A 63 -7.39 -14.49 15.06
C SER A 63 -7.13 -13.79 16.40
N SER A 64 -5.88 -13.44 16.69
CA SER A 64 -5.49 -12.71 17.91
C SER A 64 -5.55 -11.18 17.74
N ILE A 65 -5.73 -10.69 16.52
CA ILE A 65 -5.81 -9.23 16.25
C ILE A 65 -7.04 -8.65 16.97
N ASP A 66 -6.82 -7.62 17.82
CA ASP A 66 -7.90 -6.90 18.49
C ASP A 66 -8.54 -5.87 17.56
N THR A 67 -9.57 -6.30 16.83
CA THR A 67 -10.20 -5.52 15.77
C THR A 67 -10.90 -4.25 16.24
N LYS A 68 -11.07 -4.03 17.56
CA LYS A 68 -11.66 -2.77 18.07
C LYS A 68 -10.83 -1.52 17.74
N TYR A 69 -9.51 -1.70 17.50
CA TYR A 69 -8.63 -0.59 17.15
C TYR A 69 -8.54 -0.32 15.65
N PHE A 70 -9.06 -1.23 14.81
CA PHE A 70 -8.89 -1.19 13.37
C PHE A 70 -10.21 -1.17 12.61
N THR A 71 -10.17 -0.66 11.38
CA THR A 71 -11.25 -0.73 10.39
C THR A 71 -10.87 -1.57 9.19
N HIS A 72 -9.56 -1.67 8.91
CA HIS A 72 -8.99 -2.40 7.77
C HIS A 72 -7.72 -3.12 8.19
N ILE A 73 -7.56 -4.37 7.73
CA ILE A 73 -6.31 -5.13 7.88
C ILE A 73 -5.86 -5.59 6.50
N TYR A 74 -4.60 -5.36 6.18
CA TYR A 74 -3.98 -5.75 4.93
C TYR A 74 -3.19 -7.04 5.10
N TYR A 75 -3.41 -8.01 4.20
CA TYR A 75 -2.51 -9.16 4.05
C TYR A 75 -1.26 -8.71 3.30
N ALA A 76 -0.10 -8.75 3.91
CA ALA A 76 1.17 -8.30 3.34
C ALA A 76 2.19 -9.43 3.32
N PHE A 77 2.67 -9.89 2.19
CA PHE A 77 2.32 -9.48 0.84
C PHE A 77 2.10 -10.71 -0.06
N ILE A 78 1.40 -10.52 -1.18
CA ILE A 78 1.46 -11.46 -2.28
C ILE A 78 2.31 -10.87 -3.41
N GLN A 79 3.07 -11.71 -4.11
CA GLN A 79 3.92 -11.29 -5.21
C GLN A 79 3.27 -11.58 -6.56
N GLN A 80 3.63 -10.79 -7.58
CA GLN A 80 3.35 -11.14 -8.95
C GLN A 80 4.45 -12.06 -9.51
N ASP A 81 4.08 -12.93 -10.44
CA ASP A 81 5.05 -13.67 -11.25
C ASP A 81 5.81 -12.69 -12.17
N PRO A 82 7.17 -12.67 -12.13
CA PRO A 82 7.93 -11.68 -12.87
C PRO A 82 7.94 -11.90 -14.39
N GLN A 83 7.53 -13.08 -14.87
CA GLN A 83 7.50 -13.44 -16.28
C GLN A 83 6.09 -13.40 -16.86
N PHE A 84 5.10 -13.87 -16.09
CA PHE A 84 3.71 -13.99 -16.55
C PHE A 84 2.77 -12.93 -15.98
N PHE A 85 3.22 -12.12 -15.02
CA PHE A 85 2.52 -10.97 -14.42
C PHE A 85 1.20 -11.26 -13.68
N HIS A 86 0.82 -12.52 -13.51
CA HIS A 86 -0.29 -12.87 -12.62
C HIS A 86 0.20 -12.97 -11.16
N LEU A 87 -0.72 -12.97 -10.19
CA LEU A 87 -0.35 -13.20 -8.79
C LEU A 87 0.16 -14.63 -8.57
N SER A 88 1.25 -14.75 -7.82
CA SER A 88 1.87 -16.02 -7.47
C SER A 88 1.19 -16.62 -6.23
N VAL A 89 0.15 -17.45 -6.45
CA VAL A 89 -0.52 -18.17 -5.37
C VAL A 89 0.21 -19.50 -5.14
N THR A 90 1.26 -19.46 -4.34
CA THR A 90 2.09 -20.64 -3.99
C THR A 90 1.47 -21.46 -2.86
N GLN A 91 2.16 -22.50 -2.38
CA GLN A 91 1.71 -23.24 -1.20
C GLN A 91 1.71 -22.39 0.08
N PHE A 92 2.56 -21.36 0.12
CA PHE A 92 2.59 -20.39 1.22
C PHE A 92 1.29 -19.58 1.27
N GLU A 93 0.87 -18.96 0.16
CA GLU A 93 -0.38 -18.21 0.09
C GLU A 93 -1.61 -19.09 0.31
N LYS A 94 -1.61 -20.32 -0.22
CA LYS A 94 -2.68 -21.29 0.02
C LYS A 94 -2.84 -21.66 1.49
N LYS A 95 -1.76 -21.59 2.27
CA LYS A 95 -1.79 -21.79 3.73
C LYS A 95 -2.26 -20.52 4.45
N TRP A 96 -1.63 -19.38 4.18
CA TRP A 96 -1.77 -18.19 5.02
C TRP A 96 -2.98 -17.32 4.70
N ILE A 97 -3.38 -17.19 3.41
CA ILE A 97 -4.56 -16.39 3.05
C ILE A 97 -5.85 -16.93 3.70
N PRO A 98 -6.15 -18.25 3.67
CA PRO A 98 -7.32 -18.77 4.38
C PRO A 98 -7.27 -18.56 5.89
N GLN A 99 -6.10 -18.66 6.53
CA GLN A 99 -5.95 -18.39 7.96
C GLN A 99 -6.23 -16.92 8.29
N PHE A 100 -5.71 -15.99 7.48
CA PHE A 100 -5.95 -14.56 7.60
C PHE A 100 -7.44 -14.23 7.46
N ILE A 101 -8.07 -14.67 6.39
CA ILE A 101 -9.49 -14.39 6.14
C ILE A 101 -10.38 -15.02 7.21
N ASN A 102 -10.17 -16.30 7.57
CA ASN A 102 -10.99 -16.99 8.57
C ASN A 102 -10.75 -16.42 9.97
N GLY A 103 -9.53 -16.01 10.31
CA GLY A 103 -9.19 -15.39 11.58
C GLY A 103 -9.90 -14.05 11.81
N LEU A 104 -10.19 -13.31 10.73
CA LEU A 104 -10.80 -11.97 10.81
C LEU A 104 -12.31 -11.95 10.51
N ARG A 105 -12.82 -12.93 9.74
CA ARG A 105 -14.19 -12.94 9.19
C ARG A 105 -15.31 -12.75 10.22
N HIS A 106 -15.13 -13.26 11.42
CA HIS A 106 -16.16 -13.27 12.48
C HIS A 106 -15.77 -12.40 13.67
N ARG A 107 -14.78 -11.52 13.49
CA ARG A 107 -14.37 -10.60 14.56
C ARG A 107 -15.39 -9.48 14.74
N TYR A 108 -15.48 -8.97 15.97
CA TYR A 108 -16.30 -7.83 16.29
C TYR A 108 -15.50 -6.79 17.09
N PRO A 109 -15.51 -5.54 16.67
CA PRO A 109 -16.11 -4.98 15.45
C PRO A 109 -15.54 -5.61 14.18
N PRO A 110 -16.33 -5.68 13.08
CA PRO A 110 -15.85 -6.24 11.81
C PRO A 110 -14.82 -5.31 11.18
N VAL A 111 -13.82 -5.91 10.54
CA VAL A 111 -12.82 -5.20 9.75
C VAL A 111 -12.94 -5.59 8.28
N LYS A 112 -12.54 -4.68 7.39
CA LYS A 112 -12.34 -5.00 5.98
C LYS A 112 -10.94 -5.55 5.75
N THR A 113 -10.83 -6.54 4.87
CA THR A 113 -9.57 -7.18 4.52
C THR A 113 -9.13 -6.77 3.12
N LEU A 114 -7.88 -6.34 2.96
CA LEU A 114 -7.29 -6.01 1.68
C LEU A 114 -6.10 -6.93 1.38
N LEU A 115 -5.98 -7.32 0.11
CA LEU A 115 -4.82 -8.05 -0.39
C LEU A 115 -3.79 -7.05 -0.88
N SER A 116 -2.65 -6.95 -0.19
CA SER A 116 -1.56 -6.07 -0.59
C SER A 116 -0.54 -6.83 -1.45
N ILE A 117 -0.11 -6.19 -2.54
CA ILE A 117 0.67 -6.77 -3.62
C ILE A 117 1.98 -5.98 -3.74
N GLY A 118 3.11 -6.65 -3.55
CA GLY A 118 4.43 -6.05 -3.64
C GLY A 118 5.18 -5.98 -2.32
N GLY A 119 5.40 -4.77 -1.79
CA GLY A 119 6.21 -4.47 -0.61
C GLY A 119 7.69 -4.27 -0.92
N GLY A 120 8.47 -3.78 0.06
CA GLY A 120 9.89 -3.41 -0.09
C GLY A 120 10.83 -4.53 -0.59
N GLY A 121 10.47 -5.79 -0.34
CA GLY A 121 11.19 -6.95 -0.87
C GLY A 121 10.81 -7.37 -2.29
N SER A 122 9.91 -6.67 -2.96
CA SER A 122 9.40 -7.04 -4.27
C SER A 122 10.36 -6.65 -5.42
N ASN A 123 10.17 -7.31 -6.57
CA ASN A 123 10.92 -6.98 -7.78
C ASN A 123 10.30 -5.77 -8.50
N SER A 124 10.80 -4.56 -8.22
CA SER A 124 10.32 -3.32 -8.84
C SER A 124 10.45 -3.33 -10.38
N THR A 125 11.48 -3.98 -10.95
CA THR A 125 11.62 -4.14 -12.40
C THR A 125 10.48 -4.98 -12.99
N ALA A 126 10.02 -6.01 -12.29
CA ALA A 126 8.88 -6.81 -12.73
C ALA A 126 7.58 -5.97 -12.77
N PHE A 127 7.39 -5.06 -11.83
CA PHE A 127 6.28 -4.11 -11.87
C PHE A 127 6.39 -3.14 -13.06
N SER A 128 7.60 -2.62 -13.36
CA SER A 128 7.82 -1.77 -14.53
C SER A 128 7.43 -2.50 -15.82
N LEU A 129 7.88 -3.76 -15.99
CA LEU A 129 7.54 -4.58 -17.16
C LEU A 129 6.04 -4.87 -17.23
N MET A 130 5.41 -5.24 -16.13
CA MET A 130 3.96 -5.47 -16.04
C MET A 130 3.17 -4.23 -16.44
N ALA A 131 3.59 -3.05 -16.03
CA ALA A 131 2.88 -1.80 -16.29
C ALA A 131 3.01 -1.29 -17.74
N THR A 132 3.99 -1.80 -18.52
CA THR A 132 4.35 -1.25 -19.84
C THR A 132 3.26 -1.38 -20.89
N THR A 133 2.60 -2.54 -21.01
CA THR A 133 1.61 -2.78 -22.07
C THR A 133 0.22 -3.01 -21.54
N LYS A 134 -0.80 -2.70 -22.36
CA LYS A 134 -2.19 -3.00 -22.02
C LYS A 134 -2.40 -4.50 -21.72
N HIS A 135 -1.76 -5.37 -22.48
CA HIS A 135 -1.90 -6.82 -22.30
C HIS A 135 -1.36 -7.27 -20.94
N THR A 136 -0.15 -6.88 -20.58
CA THR A 136 0.48 -7.27 -19.31
C THR A 136 -0.27 -6.70 -18.10
N ARG A 137 -0.73 -5.43 -18.18
CA ARG A 137 -1.61 -4.85 -17.16
C ARG A 137 -2.93 -5.61 -17.00
N GLN A 138 -3.56 -6.03 -18.11
CA GLN A 138 -4.82 -6.81 -18.04
C GLN A 138 -4.61 -8.19 -17.40
N VAL A 139 -3.50 -8.87 -17.68
CA VAL A 139 -3.16 -10.14 -17.02
C VAL A 139 -3.08 -9.94 -15.52
N PHE A 140 -2.32 -8.93 -15.09
CA PHE A 140 -2.16 -8.58 -13.68
C PHE A 140 -3.52 -8.23 -13.03
N ILE A 141 -4.25 -7.28 -13.60
CA ILE A 141 -5.54 -6.81 -13.08
C ILE A 141 -6.54 -7.96 -12.93
N ASN A 142 -6.70 -8.79 -13.95
CA ASN A 142 -7.64 -9.91 -13.91
C ASN A 142 -7.24 -10.92 -12.84
N SER A 143 -5.95 -11.19 -12.69
CA SER A 143 -5.42 -12.09 -11.66
C SER A 143 -5.68 -11.54 -10.25
N THR A 144 -5.46 -10.26 -10.01
CA THR A 144 -5.68 -9.63 -8.69
C THR A 144 -7.15 -9.69 -8.27
N ILE A 145 -8.07 -9.35 -9.18
CA ILE A 145 -9.51 -9.42 -8.95
C ILE A 145 -9.94 -10.87 -8.69
N HIS A 146 -9.45 -11.81 -9.50
CA HIS A 146 -9.77 -13.23 -9.33
C HIS A 146 -9.35 -13.74 -7.95
N VAL A 147 -8.12 -13.50 -7.54
CA VAL A 147 -7.58 -13.95 -6.24
C VAL A 147 -8.35 -13.29 -5.08
N ALA A 148 -8.57 -11.96 -5.15
CA ALA A 148 -9.34 -11.27 -4.13
C ALA A 148 -10.74 -11.86 -3.94
N ARG A 149 -11.45 -12.13 -5.04
CA ARG A 149 -12.81 -12.73 -5.00
C ARG A 149 -12.81 -14.19 -4.56
N GLN A 150 -11.82 -14.94 -4.97
CA GLN A 150 -11.68 -16.36 -4.60
C GLN A 150 -11.53 -16.53 -3.08
N TYR A 151 -10.72 -15.67 -2.44
CA TYR A 151 -10.49 -15.75 -1.00
C TYR A 151 -11.42 -14.87 -0.17
N GLY A 152 -12.16 -13.97 -0.79
CA GLY A 152 -13.16 -13.13 -0.11
C GLY A 152 -12.59 -11.87 0.53
N PHE A 153 -11.55 -11.28 -0.06
CA PHE A 153 -11.07 -9.95 0.30
C PHE A 153 -12.08 -8.85 -0.07
N ASP A 154 -12.09 -7.77 0.69
CA ASP A 154 -12.89 -6.57 0.44
C ASP A 154 -12.21 -5.59 -0.51
N GLY A 155 -10.91 -5.71 -0.73
CA GLY A 155 -10.14 -4.79 -1.57
C GLY A 155 -8.77 -5.29 -1.95
N LEU A 156 -8.11 -4.45 -2.74
CA LEU A 156 -6.77 -4.63 -3.31
C LEU A 156 -5.92 -3.41 -2.95
N ASP A 157 -4.65 -3.64 -2.69
CA ASP A 157 -3.67 -2.63 -2.37
C ASP A 157 -2.41 -2.86 -3.21
N LEU A 158 -1.84 -1.81 -3.78
CA LEU A 158 -0.58 -1.87 -4.51
C LEU A 158 0.52 -1.24 -3.68
N ASP A 159 1.56 -1.99 -3.40
CA ASP A 159 2.77 -1.51 -2.74
C ASP A 159 3.99 -1.71 -3.66
N TRP A 160 4.13 -0.80 -4.64
CA TRP A 160 5.25 -0.80 -5.57
C TRP A 160 6.35 0.15 -5.07
N GLU A 161 7.44 -0.45 -4.56
CA GLU A 161 8.58 0.29 -4.00
C GLU A 161 9.82 0.22 -4.91
N PHE A 162 10.04 1.16 -5.79
CA PHE A 162 9.18 2.27 -6.22
C PHE A 162 9.20 2.32 -7.75
N PRO A 163 8.23 2.96 -8.42
CA PRO A 163 8.35 3.28 -9.85
C PRO A 163 9.70 3.95 -10.12
N GLY A 164 10.48 3.43 -11.09
CA GLY A 164 11.89 3.79 -11.27
C GLY A 164 12.13 5.11 -12.00
N ASN A 165 11.16 5.58 -12.80
CA ASN A 165 11.29 6.72 -13.71
C ASN A 165 9.92 7.31 -14.06
N GLU A 166 9.90 8.41 -14.85
CA GLU A 166 8.66 9.09 -15.27
C GLU A 166 7.77 8.22 -16.19
N VAL A 167 8.35 7.27 -16.92
CA VAL A 167 7.57 6.32 -17.75
C VAL A 167 6.80 5.37 -16.85
N ASP A 168 7.43 4.85 -15.80
CA ASP A 168 6.77 4.02 -14.79
C ASP A 168 5.64 4.79 -14.09
N MET A 169 5.86 6.07 -13.74
CA MET A 169 4.83 6.93 -13.15
C MET A 169 3.63 7.12 -14.09
N SER A 170 3.89 7.33 -15.37
CA SER A 170 2.83 7.42 -16.39
C SER A 170 2.06 6.09 -16.50
N ASN A 171 2.77 4.96 -16.57
CA ASN A 171 2.18 3.64 -16.66
C ASN A 171 1.39 3.26 -15.38
N LEU A 172 1.84 3.70 -14.21
CA LEU A 172 1.11 3.54 -12.95
C LEU A 172 -0.25 4.25 -13.01
N GLY A 173 -0.30 5.45 -13.57
CA GLY A 173 -1.57 6.17 -13.78
C GLY A 173 -2.52 5.43 -14.69
N ILE A 174 -2.02 4.84 -15.80
CA ILE A 174 -2.80 4.02 -16.71
C ILE A 174 -3.28 2.74 -16.01
N LEU A 175 -2.42 2.10 -15.23
CA LEU A 175 -2.75 0.90 -14.45
C LEU A 175 -3.92 1.15 -13.50
N PHE A 176 -3.91 2.22 -12.72
CA PHE A 176 -4.99 2.54 -11.79
C PHE A 176 -6.32 2.82 -12.51
N HIS A 177 -6.27 3.50 -13.64
CA HIS A 177 -7.45 3.71 -14.48
C HIS A 177 -8.05 2.39 -14.97
N GLU A 178 -7.25 1.54 -15.62
CA GLU A 178 -7.70 0.25 -16.14
C GLU A 178 -8.17 -0.68 -15.02
N TRP A 179 -7.50 -0.67 -13.87
CA TRP A 179 -7.85 -1.50 -12.72
C TRP A 179 -9.18 -1.09 -12.10
N ARG A 180 -9.40 0.20 -11.91
CA ARG A 180 -10.71 0.72 -11.42
C ARG A 180 -11.84 0.38 -12.39
N GLN A 181 -11.62 0.49 -13.69
CA GLN A 181 -12.61 0.09 -14.69
C GLN A 181 -12.94 -1.40 -14.58
N ALA A 182 -11.92 -2.26 -14.49
CA ALA A 182 -12.12 -3.71 -14.38
C ALA A 182 -12.89 -4.09 -13.10
N ILE A 183 -12.54 -3.49 -11.94
CA ILE A 183 -13.26 -3.67 -10.68
C ILE A 183 -14.74 -3.26 -10.82
N THR A 184 -15.01 -2.16 -11.49
CA THR A 184 -16.38 -1.66 -11.68
C THR A 184 -17.20 -2.61 -12.54
N VAL A 185 -16.65 -3.06 -13.65
CA VAL A 185 -17.30 -4.02 -14.56
C VAL A 185 -17.56 -5.35 -13.85
N GLU A 186 -16.56 -5.88 -13.14
CA GLU A 186 -16.67 -7.12 -12.39
C GLU A 186 -17.78 -7.03 -11.32
N ALA A 187 -17.79 -5.97 -10.53
CA ALA A 187 -18.77 -5.76 -9.48
C ALA A 187 -20.21 -5.75 -10.02
N HIS A 188 -20.45 -5.09 -11.16
CA HIS A 188 -21.74 -5.11 -11.84
C HIS A 188 -22.11 -6.51 -12.34
N THR A 189 -21.17 -7.21 -12.97
CA THR A 189 -21.39 -8.54 -13.54
C THR A 189 -21.71 -9.58 -12.46
N CYS A 190 -20.96 -9.55 -11.36
CA CYS A 190 -21.10 -10.48 -10.23
C CYS A 190 -22.18 -10.06 -9.23
N ARG A 191 -22.75 -8.85 -9.35
CA ARG A 191 -23.69 -8.26 -8.38
C ARG A 191 -23.12 -8.22 -6.96
N LYS A 192 -21.82 -7.92 -6.82
CA LYS A 192 -21.09 -7.76 -5.56
C LYS A 192 -20.68 -6.30 -5.38
N PRO A 193 -20.46 -5.85 -4.14
CA PRO A 193 -19.83 -4.55 -3.92
C PRO A 193 -18.49 -4.46 -4.66
N PRO A 194 -18.13 -3.30 -5.22
CA PRO A 194 -16.82 -3.11 -5.85
C PRO A 194 -15.72 -3.30 -4.82
N LEU A 195 -14.60 -3.92 -5.24
CA LEU A 195 -13.41 -4.02 -4.41
C LEU A 195 -12.85 -2.62 -4.14
N LEU A 196 -12.40 -2.38 -2.93
CA LEU A 196 -11.56 -1.22 -2.64
C LEU A 196 -10.27 -1.32 -3.46
N LEU A 197 -9.72 -0.18 -3.86
CA LEU A 197 -8.43 -0.08 -4.55
C LEU A 197 -7.61 1.01 -3.88
N THR A 198 -6.49 0.64 -3.27
CA THR A 198 -5.59 1.51 -2.53
C THR A 198 -4.15 1.33 -3.00
N ALA A 199 -3.27 2.21 -2.58
CA ALA A 199 -1.84 2.01 -2.79
C ALA A 199 -1.03 2.61 -1.64
N ALA A 200 -0.01 1.87 -1.16
CA ALA A 200 1.09 2.44 -0.42
C ALA A 200 1.97 3.25 -1.39
N VAL A 201 2.44 4.39 -0.95
CA VAL A 201 3.22 5.32 -1.77
C VAL A 201 4.33 5.96 -0.94
N TYR A 202 5.36 6.48 -1.60
CA TYR A 202 6.41 7.22 -0.92
C TYR A 202 5.82 8.36 -0.08
N TYR A 203 6.48 8.71 1.03
CA TYR A 203 5.93 9.70 1.96
C TYR A 203 5.61 11.05 1.31
N ALA A 204 6.34 11.43 0.26
CA ALA A 204 6.14 12.67 -0.50
C ALA A 204 5.67 12.39 -1.93
N SER A 205 4.98 13.35 -2.54
CA SER A 205 4.44 13.26 -3.92
C SER A 205 5.51 13.14 -5.00
N THR A 206 6.75 13.50 -4.70
CA THR A 206 7.93 13.34 -5.55
C THR A 206 8.98 12.50 -4.83
N ILE A 207 9.40 11.43 -5.47
CA ILE A 207 10.45 10.54 -4.97
C ILE A 207 11.81 11.16 -5.31
N LYS A 208 12.69 11.27 -4.31
CA LYS A 208 14.05 11.83 -4.44
C LYS A 208 15.09 10.85 -3.87
N LEU A 209 15.05 9.59 -4.28
CA LEU A 209 16.02 8.60 -3.85
C LEU A 209 17.33 8.74 -4.64
N ILE A 210 18.46 8.45 -3.95
CA ILE A 210 19.81 8.48 -4.55
C ILE A 210 19.89 7.45 -5.68
N GLY A 211 20.54 7.83 -6.79
CA GLY A 211 20.77 6.97 -7.95
C GLY A 211 19.69 7.02 -9.02
N ASN A 212 18.49 7.44 -8.72
CA ASN A 212 17.41 7.69 -9.66
C ASN A 212 17.02 9.16 -9.61
N GLY A 213 16.82 9.80 -10.76
CA GLY A 213 16.34 11.18 -10.82
C GLY A 213 15.01 11.37 -10.07
N PRO A 214 14.65 12.63 -9.72
CA PRO A 214 13.35 12.90 -9.12
C PRO A 214 12.23 12.48 -10.07
N ARG A 215 11.17 11.87 -9.52
CA ARG A 215 9.98 11.44 -10.26
C ARG A 215 8.72 11.66 -9.46
N THR A 216 7.70 12.21 -10.10
CA THR A 216 6.47 12.65 -9.44
C THR A 216 5.33 11.68 -9.71
N TYR A 217 4.61 11.31 -8.66
CA TYR A 217 3.43 10.44 -8.78
C TYR A 217 2.35 11.06 -9.68
N PRO A 218 1.61 10.24 -10.43
CA PRO A 218 0.49 10.66 -11.27
C PRO A 218 -0.72 11.03 -10.39
N ILE A 219 -0.73 12.24 -9.83
CA ILE A 219 -1.70 12.68 -8.82
C ILE A 219 -3.15 12.56 -9.28
N GLN A 220 -3.45 12.98 -10.53
CA GLN A 220 -4.82 12.92 -11.03
C GLN A 220 -5.35 11.48 -11.10
N PRO A 221 -4.67 10.49 -11.70
CA PRO A 221 -5.09 9.10 -11.65
C PRO A 221 -5.24 8.54 -10.24
N ILE A 222 -4.31 8.84 -9.33
CA ILE A 222 -4.38 8.41 -7.92
C ILE A 222 -5.64 8.97 -7.26
N ARG A 223 -5.88 10.27 -7.41
CA ARG A 223 -7.06 10.94 -6.89
C ARG A 223 -8.37 10.38 -7.44
N ASP A 224 -8.41 10.11 -8.75
CA ASP A 224 -9.66 9.78 -9.44
C ASP A 224 -10.00 8.28 -9.33
N TYR A 225 -9.00 7.39 -9.24
CA TYR A 225 -9.22 5.94 -9.34
C TYR A 225 -8.96 5.17 -8.04
N LEU A 226 -8.18 5.68 -7.08
CA LEU A 226 -8.03 5.04 -5.79
C LEU A 226 -9.12 5.49 -4.80
N ASP A 227 -9.45 4.60 -3.86
CA ASP A 227 -10.25 4.94 -2.68
C ASP A 227 -9.45 5.82 -1.72
N TRP A 228 -8.15 5.54 -1.57
CA TRP A 228 -7.15 6.40 -0.93
C TRP A 228 -5.72 5.96 -1.31
N ALA A 229 -4.76 6.86 -1.08
CA ALA A 229 -3.33 6.56 -1.06
C ALA A 229 -2.81 6.56 0.38
N SER A 230 -1.81 5.73 0.65
CA SER A 230 -1.22 5.50 1.96
C SER A 230 0.26 5.94 1.96
N PRO A 231 0.59 7.24 2.18
CA PRO A 231 1.97 7.70 2.28
C PRO A 231 2.69 7.01 3.43
N MET A 232 3.83 6.36 3.14
CA MET A 232 4.69 5.68 4.09
C MET A 232 5.55 6.71 4.85
N CYS A 233 4.97 7.34 5.88
CA CYS A 233 5.57 8.42 6.66
C CYS A 233 6.53 7.88 7.73
N PHE A 234 7.48 7.04 7.33
CA PHE A 234 8.52 6.42 8.16
C PHE A 234 9.73 6.07 7.28
N ASP A 235 10.78 5.47 7.89
CA ASP A 235 12.06 5.18 7.25
C ASP A 235 12.75 6.43 6.70
N TYR A 236 12.63 7.52 7.45
CA TYR A 236 13.27 8.78 7.09
C TYR A 236 14.78 8.73 7.25
N HIS A 237 15.23 8.05 8.32
CA HIS A 237 16.63 7.78 8.64
C HIS A 237 16.78 6.33 9.08
N GLY A 238 17.94 5.75 8.84
CA GLY A 238 18.30 4.39 9.21
C GLY A 238 19.81 4.17 9.14
N ALA A 239 20.27 2.94 9.34
CA ALA A 239 21.70 2.61 9.38
C ALA A 239 22.44 2.81 8.03
N TRP A 240 21.75 3.20 6.98
CA TRP A 240 22.32 3.73 5.72
C TRP A 240 22.89 5.15 5.85
N ASP A 241 22.51 5.87 6.91
CA ASP A 241 23.07 7.17 7.27
C ASP A 241 24.21 6.99 8.28
N ASN A 242 25.28 7.77 8.11
CA ASN A 242 26.41 7.79 9.04
C ASN A 242 26.13 8.60 10.31
N PHE A 243 24.91 9.04 10.52
CA PHE A 243 24.45 9.84 11.65
C PHE A 243 23.09 9.35 12.12
N THR A 244 22.86 9.44 13.43
CA THR A 244 21.56 9.11 14.03
C THR A 244 20.47 10.08 13.56
N GLY A 245 19.25 9.59 13.42
CA GLY A 245 18.09 10.38 12.99
C GLY A 245 16.76 9.76 13.39
N PHE A 246 15.69 10.51 13.29
CA PHE A 246 14.35 10.00 13.61
C PHE A 246 13.82 9.09 12.50
N ASN A 247 13.27 7.95 12.88
CA ASN A 247 12.59 7.02 11.96
C ASN A 247 11.39 7.69 11.26
N ALA A 248 10.61 8.52 11.98
CA ALA A 248 9.33 9.03 11.50
C ALA A 248 9.00 10.43 12.07
N ALA A 249 9.93 11.39 11.99
CA ALA A 249 9.70 12.75 12.48
C ALA A 249 8.39 13.35 11.91
N LEU A 250 7.54 13.89 12.80
CA LEU A 250 6.35 14.65 12.36
C LEU A 250 6.77 15.96 11.71
N TYR A 251 7.72 16.65 12.33
CA TYR A 251 8.28 17.92 11.87
C TYR A 251 9.80 17.85 11.80
N ASP A 252 10.37 18.48 10.80
CA ASP A 252 11.80 18.78 10.73
C ASP A 252 11.97 20.21 10.21
N PRO A 253 12.44 21.14 11.05
CA PRO A 253 12.64 22.53 10.62
C PRO A 253 13.84 22.72 9.69
N ASN A 254 14.74 21.72 9.59
CA ASN A 254 16.00 21.82 8.88
C ASN A 254 15.99 21.09 7.54
N SER A 255 15.00 20.23 7.30
CA SER A 255 14.92 19.45 6.06
C SER A 255 13.48 19.19 5.61
N ASN A 256 13.36 18.62 4.42
CA ASN A 256 12.10 18.14 3.84
C ASN A 256 11.81 16.66 4.18
N ILE A 257 12.53 16.09 5.17
CA ILE A 257 12.40 14.68 5.55
C ILE A 257 11.52 14.58 6.81
N SER A 258 10.22 14.81 6.62
CA SER A 258 9.23 14.79 7.71
C SER A 258 7.82 14.50 7.20
N THR A 259 6.98 13.99 8.09
CA THR A 259 5.57 13.67 7.79
C THR A 259 4.79 14.91 7.35
N LYS A 260 5.00 16.06 8.00
CA LYS A 260 4.33 17.33 7.61
C LYS A 260 4.68 17.74 6.19
N TYR A 261 5.96 17.66 5.84
CA TYR A 261 6.39 17.99 4.47
C TYR A 261 5.79 17.00 3.47
N GLY A 262 5.90 15.70 3.74
CA GLY A 262 5.39 14.66 2.85
C GLY A 262 3.89 14.79 2.56
N ILE A 263 3.08 14.85 3.60
CA ILE A 263 1.61 15.02 3.48
C ILE A 263 1.28 16.36 2.80
N GLY A 264 1.99 17.44 3.17
CA GLY A 264 1.85 18.76 2.52
C GLY A 264 2.10 18.70 1.03
N SER A 265 3.17 18.02 0.60
CA SER A 265 3.52 17.87 -0.82
C SER A 265 2.46 17.13 -1.64
N TRP A 266 1.79 16.12 -1.07
CA TRP A 266 0.67 15.44 -1.70
C TRP A 266 -0.54 16.36 -1.87
N ILE A 267 -0.88 17.15 -0.82
CA ILE A 267 -2.02 18.09 -0.86
C ILE A 267 -1.74 19.23 -1.86
N GLU A 268 -0.55 19.79 -1.83
CA GLU A 268 -0.12 20.86 -2.77
C GLU A 268 -0.11 20.39 -4.23
N ALA A 269 0.24 19.12 -4.46
CA ALA A 269 0.17 18.51 -5.79
C ALA A 269 -1.29 18.23 -6.27
N GLY A 270 -2.30 18.46 -5.43
CA GLY A 270 -3.72 18.33 -5.77
C GLY A 270 -4.41 17.07 -5.25
N MET A 271 -3.78 16.32 -4.33
CA MET A 271 -4.44 15.19 -3.67
C MET A 271 -5.33 15.69 -2.53
N PRO A 272 -6.63 15.35 -2.50
CA PRO A 272 -7.51 15.74 -1.40
C PRO A 272 -7.06 15.07 -0.08
N ALA A 273 -6.97 15.84 1.00
CA ALA A 273 -6.56 15.32 2.31
C ALA A 273 -7.38 14.09 2.74
N HIS A 274 -8.70 14.11 2.51
CA HIS A 274 -9.61 13.01 2.85
C HIS A 274 -9.43 11.74 1.97
N LYS A 275 -8.45 11.73 1.09
CA LYS A 275 -7.99 10.56 0.33
C LYS A 275 -6.56 10.13 0.70
N LEU A 276 -5.99 10.65 1.79
CA LEU A 276 -4.69 10.25 2.32
C LEU A 276 -4.87 9.52 3.66
N VAL A 277 -4.17 8.39 3.81
CA VAL A 277 -4.09 7.59 5.04
C VAL A 277 -2.63 7.54 5.48
N MET A 278 -2.28 8.20 6.58
CA MET A 278 -0.91 8.45 7.01
C MET A 278 -0.26 7.22 7.64
N GLY A 279 0.95 6.86 7.23
CA GLY A 279 1.73 5.76 7.78
C GLY A 279 2.32 6.07 9.15
N LEU A 280 2.34 5.07 10.03
CA LEU A 280 2.93 5.09 11.35
C LEU A 280 3.72 3.79 11.57
N PRO A 281 4.99 3.85 12.02
CA PRO A 281 5.76 2.64 12.29
C PRO A 281 5.46 2.08 13.68
N LEU A 282 5.46 0.75 13.81
CA LEU A 282 5.47 0.03 15.08
C LEU A 282 6.86 -0.61 15.33
N TYR A 283 7.91 0.05 14.84
CA TYR A 283 9.31 -0.36 14.97
C TYR A 283 10.21 0.87 15.02
N GLY A 284 11.44 0.68 15.47
CA GLY A 284 12.47 1.70 15.45
C GLY A 284 13.63 1.34 14.52
N ARG A 285 14.39 2.36 14.15
CA ARG A 285 15.68 2.22 13.44
C ARG A 285 16.83 2.34 14.43
N THR A 286 17.87 1.50 14.27
CA THR A 286 18.97 1.38 15.21
C THR A 286 20.29 1.80 14.60
N TRP A 287 21.15 2.43 15.40
CA TRP A 287 22.52 2.79 15.04
C TRP A 287 23.51 2.38 16.11
N ARG A 288 24.71 2.06 15.70
CA ARG A 288 25.86 1.91 16.57
C ARG A 288 26.64 3.22 16.60
N LEU A 289 26.59 3.92 17.74
CA LEU A 289 27.32 5.16 17.93
C LEU A 289 28.83 4.94 17.81
N LYS A 290 29.52 5.87 17.17
CA LYS A 290 30.99 5.89 17.13
C LYS A 290 31.61 6.25 18.48
N ASP A 291 30.98 7.18 19.20
CA ASP A 291 31.35 7.58 20.55
C ASP A 291 30.10 7.51 21.45
N PRO A 292 30.07 6.65 22.50
CA PRO A 292 28.93 6.54 23.39
C PRO A 292 28.62 7.79 24.22
N ASN A 293 29.55 8.78 24.27
CA ASN A 293 29.35 10.05 24.98
C ASN A 293 28.74 11.13 24.08
N VAL A 294 28.52 10.83 22.78
CA VAL A 294 27.88 11.71 21.82
C VAL A 294 26.60 10.98 21.32
N ASP A 295 25.49 11.18 22.05
CA ASP A 295 24.29 10.35 22.01
C ASP A 295 23.03 11.08 21.52
N GLY A 296 23.17 12.31 21.03
CA GLY A 296 22.06 13.10 20.49
C GLY A 296 21.68 12.70 19.06
N VAL A 297 20.62 13.35 18.54
CA VAL A 297 20.27 13.29 17.11
C VAL A 297 21.39 13.94 16.30
N GLY A 298 21.83 13.30 15.22
CA GLY A 298 22.98 13.73 14.40
C GLY A 298 24.33 13.24 14.93
N ALA A 299 24.37 12.38 15.97
CA ALA A 299 25.60 11.75 16.43
C ALA A 299 26.21 10.82 15.36
N GLU A 300 27.54 10.83 15.19
CA GLU A 300 28.22 9.93 14.25
C GLU A 300 27.96 8.45 14.61
N ALA A 301 27.63 7.67 13.60
CA ALA A 301 27.36 6.24 13.73
C ALA A 301 28.14 5.41 12.70
N VAL A 302 28.40 4.16 13.05
CA VAL A 302 29.23 3.23 12.27
C VAL A 302 28.42 2.06 11.70
N GLY A 303 27.13 2.24 11.54
CA GLY A 303 26.20 1.24 10.99
C GLY A 303 25.09 0.87 11.97
N ALA A 304 24.40 -0.25 11.70
CA ALA A 304 23.33 -0.77 12.55
C ALA A 304 23.85 -1.25 13.90
N ALA A 305 23.05 -1.11 14.95
CA ALA A 305 23.36 -1.68 16.25
C ALA A 305 22.95 -3.14 16.40
N THR A 306 22.01 -3.61 15.58
CA THR A 306 21.50 -4.99 15.55
C THR A 306 22.06 -5.76 14.35
N ASP A 307 22.08 -7.09 14.43
CA ASP A 307 22.52 -7.98 13.34
C ASP A 307 21.44 -8.15 12.25
N THR A 308 20.27 -7.56 12.45
CA THR A 308 19.18 -7.46 11.48
C THR A 308 19.41 -6.30 10.50
N ASP A 309 18.39 -5.93 9.75
CA ASP A 309 18.39 -4.78 8.83
C ASP A 309 18.48 -3.40 9.53
N GLY A 310 18.86 -3.39 10.82
CA GLY A 310 18.92 -2.18 11.63
C GLY A 310 17.55 -1.77 12.19
N THR A 311 16.63 -2.72 12.36
CA THR A 311 15.32 -2.48 13.00
C THR A 311 15.21 -3.22 14.33
N LEU A 312 14.32 -2.73 15.19
CA LEU A 312 13.76 -3.41 16.35
C LEU A 312 12.26 -3.17 16.39
N ASP A 313 11.50 -4.20 16.68
CA ASP A 313 10.06 -4.08 16.87
C ASP A 313 9.74 -3.28 18.14
N TYR A 314 8.58 -2.65 18.21
CA TYR A 314 8.27 -1.77 19.35
C TYR A 314 8.33 -2.49 20.71
N ASP A 315 7.88 -3.73 20.80
CA ASP A 315 7.97 -4.53 22.02
C ASP A 315 9.43 -4.87 22.39
N GLU A 316 10.29 -5.15 21.40
CA GLU A 316 11.74 -5.38 21.60
C GLU A 316 12.44 -4.11 22.10
N ILE A 317 12.05 -2.93 21.60
CA ILE A 317 12.57 -1.63 22.09
C ILE A 317 12.25 -1.44 23.57
N LEU A 318 11.02 -1.75 23.98
CA LEU A 318 10.65 -1.66 25.40
C LEU A 318 11.45 -2.61 26.28
N VAL A 319 11.73 -3.83 25.81
CA VAL A 319 12.61 -4.79 26.48
C VAL A 319 14.03 -4.25 26.57
N PHE A 320 14.61 -3.79 25.44
CA PHE A 320 15.94 -3.18 25.39
C PHE A 320 16.07 -2.02 26.39
N ASN A 321 15.13 -1.08 26.37
CA ASN A 321 15.14 0.09 27.26
C ASN A 321 15.16 -0.30 28.73
N LYS A 322 14.34 -1.29 29.09
CA LYS A 322 14.25 -1.78 30.47
C LYS A 322 15.53 -2.53 30.93
N GLU A 323 16.01 -3.48 30.09
CA GLU A 323 17.10 -4.37 30.48
C GLU A 323 18.44 -3.66 30.50
N ASN A 324 18.63 -2.65 29.62
CA ASN A 324 19.89 -1.90 29.56
C ASN A 324 19.85 -0.58 30.34
N GLY A 325 18.74 -0.25 31.02
CA GLY A 325 18.59 1.03 31.72
C GLY A 325 18.77 2.22 30.77
N ALA A 326 18.24 2.11 29.54
CA ALA A 326 18.43 3.09 28.48
C ALA A 326 17.90 4.47 28.87
N THR A 327 18.60 5.51 28.48
CA THR A 327 18.05 6.87 28.50
C THR A 327 17.04 7.03 27.38
N VAL A 328 15.80 7.41 27.72
CA VAL A 328 14.71 7.63 26.78
C VAL A 328 14.42 9.12 26.67
N VAL A 329 14.43 9.66 25.47
CA VAL A 329 14.24 11.09 25.19
C VAL A 329 13.07 11.29 24.23
N TYR A 330 12.15 12.17 24.60
CA TYR A 330 11.12 12.68 23.70
C TYR A 330 11.54 14.02 23.11
N ASP A 331 11.61 14.11 21.79
CA ASP A 331 11.83 15.37 21.09
C ASP A 331 10.46 15.97 20.71
N ASP A 332 10.09 17.05 21.40
CA ASP A 332 8.79 17.70 21.20
C ASP A 332 8.70 18.43 19.84
N VAL A 333 9.83 18.86 19.28
CA VAL A 333 9.88 19.51 17.95
C VAL A 333 9.59 18.47 16.88
N ALA A 334 10.35 17.38 16.84
CA ALA A 334 10.16 16.29 15.89
C ALA A 334 8.90 15.45 16.17
N ALA A 335 8.36 15.56 17.39
CA ALA A 335 7.30 14.67 17.92
C ALA A 335 7.67 13.20 17.69
N SER A 336 8.87 12.82 18.16
CA SER A 336 9.43 11.48 17.99
C SER A 336 10.28 11.12 19.21
N PHE A 337 10.55 9.85 19.42
CA PHE A 337 11.39 9.36 20.50
C PHE A 337 12.72 8.85 19.99
N TYR A 338 13.73 8.89 20.86
CA TYR A 338 14.90 8.06 20.73
C TYR A 338 15.32 7.54 22.11
N SER A 339 16.04 6.43 22.12
CA SER A 339 16.67 5.90 23.31
C SER A 339 18.08 5.43 23.02
N TYR A 340 18.92 5.41 24.06
CA TYR A 340 20.28 4.91 23.93
C TYR A 340 20.80 4.27 25.22
N ALA A 341 21.66 3.27 25.03
CA ALA A 341 22.44 2.62 26.11
C ALA A 341 23.77 2.14 25.52
N GLY A 342 24.89 2.56 26.13
CA GLY A 342 26.22 2.29 25.59
C GLY A 342 26.36 2.86 24.17
N THR A 343 26.68 2.01 23.20
CA THR A 343 26.80 2.42 21.80
C THR A 343 25.53 2.18 20.99
N THR A 344 24.48 1.61 21.56
CA THR A 344 23.20 1.40 20.85
C THR A 344 22.31 2.63 20.97
N TRP A 345 21.85 3.14 19.83
CA TRP A 345 20.90 4.24 19.70
C TRP A 345 19.70 3.79 18.84
N ILE A 346 18.48 4.16 19.25
CA ILE A 346 17.23 3.72 18.60
C ILE A 346 16.31 4.92 18.42
N GLY A 347 15.91 5.23 17.18
CA GLY A 347 14.85 6.20 16.88
C GLY A 347 13.52 5.51 16.65
N TYR A 348 12.46 5.90 17.36
CA TYR A 348 11.16 5.21 17.33
C TYR A 348 10.00 6.12 17.72
N ASP A 349 8.79 5.58 17.79
CA ASP A 349 7.60 6.26 18.29
C ASP A 349 7.02 5.57 19.53
N ASP A 350 6.47 6.38 20.45
CA ASP A 350 5.77 5.90 21.64
C ASP A 350 4.44 6.68 21.80
N GLY A 351 3.67 6.39 22.84
CA GLY A 351 2.31 6.92 23.05
C GLY A 351 2.16 8.43 22.80
N PRO A 352 2.99 9.32 23.39
CA PRO A 352 2.93 10.76 23.18
C PRO A 352 3.14 11.17 21.71
N SER A 353 4.15 10.63 21.03
CA SER A 353 4.42 10.96 19.61
C SER A 353 3.30 10.47 18.70
N ILE A 354 2.79 9.26 18.92
CA ILE A 354 1.65 8.70 18.19
C ILE A 354 0.40 9.56 18.38
N THR A 355 0.12 10.00 19.60
CA THR A 355 -1.02 10.90 19.88
C THR A 355 -0.91 12.18 19.07
N LYS A 356 0.26 12.82 19.05
CA LYS A 356 0.52 14.08 18.32
C LYS A 356 0.41 13.87 16.80
N LYS A 357 0.94 12.75 16.27
CA LYS A 357 0.85 12.37 14.85
C LYS A 357 -0.58 12.08 14.40
N VAL A 358 -1.34 11.32 15.18
CA VAL A 358 -2.75 11.04 14.88
C VAL A 358 -3.60 12.31 14.97
N HIS A 359 -3.34 13.17 15.94
CA HIS A 359 -3.99 14.48 16.02
C HIS A 359 -3.69 15.33 14.78
N PHE A 360 -2.42 15.38 14.35
CA PHE A 360 -2.03 16.05 13.10
C PHE A 360 -2.82 15.50 11.91
N ALA A 361 -2.90 14.18 11.74
CA ALA A 361 -3.67 13.57 10.66
C ALA A 361 -5.14 14.01 10.68
N LYS A 362 -5.76 14.03 11.87
CA LYS A 362 -7.16 14.40 12.05
C LYS A 362 -7.41 15.89 11.74
N VAL A 363 -6.59 16.80 12.27
CA VAL A 363 -6.78 18.26 12.03
C VAL A 363 -6.41 18.67 10.61
N SER A 364 -5.54 17.91 9.94
CA SER A 364 -5.24 18.08 8.52
C SER A 364 -6.32 17.54 7.59
N GLY A 365 -7.40 16.97 8.13
CA GLY A 365 -8.51 16.41 7.36
C GLY A 365 -8.18 15.12 6.61
N LEU A 366 -7.16 14.37 7.05
CA LEU A 366 -6.80 13.10 6.43
C LEU A 366 -7.91 12.06 6.61
N LYS A 367 -7.93 11.05 5.75
CA LYS A 367 -8.88 9.94 5.82
C LYS A 367 -8.64 9.04 7.04
N GLY A 368 -7.40 8.97 7.52
CA GLY A 368 -7.01 8.11 8.62
C GLY A 368 -5.51 7.89 8.72
N TYR A 369 -5.16 6.77 9.33
CA TYR A 369 -3.79 6.30 9.48
C TYR A 369 -3.69 4.79 9.28
N PHE A 370 -2.47 4.31 9.04
CA PHE A 370 -2.15 2.88 9.03
C PHE A 370 -0.86 2.58 9.79
N PHE A 371 -0.72 1.35 10.26
CA PHE A 371 0.50 0.86 10.89
C PHE A 371 1.27 -0.12 10.02
N TRP A 372 2.59 -0.03 10.04
CA TRP A 372 3.54 -1.06 9.66
C TRP A 372 4.33 -1.48 10.90
N ALA A 373 4.11 -2.70 11.51
CA ALA A 373 3.08 -3.66 11.18
C ALA A 373 2.40 -4.14 12.47
N VAL A 374 1.21 -4.73 12.36
CA VAL A 374 0.32 -5.01 13.50
C VAL A 374 0.92 -5.96 14.55
N GLY A 375 1.76 -6.91 14.14
CA GLY A 375 2.42 -7.87 15.05
C GLY A 375 3.50 -7.27 15.95
N LYS A 376 3.94 -6.06 15.66
CA LYS A 376 5.06 -5.38 16.34
C LYS A 376 4.65 -4.53 17.56
N ASP A 377 3.35 -4.41 17.83
CA ASP A 377 2.82 -3.63 18.95
C ASP A 377 2.80 -4.45 20.25
N LYS A 378 3.19 -3.84 21.36
CA LYS A 378 3.14 -4.47 22.67
C LYS A 378 1.78 -4.32 23.32
N ASP A 379 1.05 -5.44 23.48
CA ASP A 379 -0.23 -5.50 24.18
C ASP A 379 -1.26 -4.45 23.67
N TRP A 380 -1.22 -4.16 22.36
CA TRP A 380 -2.06 -3.15 21.69
C TRP A 380 -1.89 -1.74 22.26
N THR A 381 -0.74 -1.42 22.83
CA THR A 381 -0.51 -0.15 23.52
C THR A 381 -0.56 1.01 22.56
N ILE A 382 0.17 0.95 21.47
CA ILE A 382 0.21 2.01 20.46
C ILE A 382 -1.08 2.05 19.64
N SER A 383 -1.62 0.89 19.25
CA SER A 383 -2.88 0.79 18.51
C SER A 383 -4.05 1.39 19.29
N ARG A 384 -4.13 1.11 20.60
CA ARG A 384 -5.12 1.69 21.51
C ARG A 384 -4.96 3.20 21.63
N GLN A 385 -3.72 3.67 21.81
CA GLN A 385 -3.41 5.10 21.93
C GLN A 385 -3.82 5.87 20.67
N ALA A 386 -3.47 5.36 19.50
CA ALA A 386 -3.84 5.94 18.21
C ALA A 386 -5.36 5.96 18.00
N SER A 387 -6.05 4.85 18.33
CA SER A 387 -7.51 4.75 18.22
C SER A 387 -8.20 5.78 19.12
N ASN A 388 -7.75 5.94 20.37
CA ASN A 388 -8.27 6.95 21.30
C ASN A 388 -8.03 8.37 20.78
N ALA A 389 -6.83 8.67 20.29
CA ALA A 389 -6.48 9.99 19.72
C ALA A 389 -7.31 10.34 18.49
N TRP A 390 -7.68 9.33 17.68
CA TRP A 390 -8.59 9.53 16.55
C TRP A 390 -10.02 9.85 16.98
N GLY A 391 -10.44 9.38 18.15
CA GLY A 391 -11.75 9.68 18.76
C GLY A 391 -12.81 8.60 18.54
N ASN A 392 -12.46 7.41 18.92
CA ASN A 392 -13.39 6.29 19.05
C ASN A 392 -14.01 6.23 20.45
#